data_6a855eb02501e0ad26b40fd29dd06935
#
_entry.id   6a855eb02501e0ad26b40fd29dd06935
#
_cell.length_a   1.000
_cell.length_b   1.000
_cell.length_c   1.000
_cell.angle_alpha   90.00
_cell.angle_beta   90.00
_cell.angle_gamma   90.00
#
_symmetry.space_group_name_H-M   'P 1'
#
loop_
_entity.id
_entity.type
_entity.pdbx_description
1 polymer ?
#
loop_
_entity_poly.entity_id
_entity_poly.type
_entity_poly.pdbx_seq_one_letter_code
_entity_poly.pdbx_strand_id
1 'polypeptide(L)'
;MTHTTDTIEDKASTIGNAMPHVEVKIIDPETGETVPPDTVGEYCARGYLVMHGYYEMPDATAETIDADGWLHTGDLASMDQRGYLTIEGRLKDMIIRGGENIYPKELEELLFGHPTVGEVAVVGLPDDKWGEVVAAFVRPAAGQSVDRDELFSYLREHLAPHKTPRHWFEVDEYPLTGSGKIQKFVLRDQWVDGQWTEMA
;
A
#
# COMPACT_ATOMS: atom_id res chain seq x y z
N MET A 1 -8.34 12.88 -12.13
CA MET A 1 -7.18 13.59 -12.77
C MET A 1 -7.04 14.94 -12.13
N THR A 2 -5.84 15.49 -12.08
CA THR A 2 -5.60 16.87 -11.63
C THR A 2 -5.85 17.87 -12.76
N HIS A 3 -6.35 19.06 -12.41
CA HIS A 3 -6.63 20.15 -13.34
C HIS A 3 -5.50 21.19 -13.37
N THR A 4 -5.45 22.00 -14.42
CA THR A 4 -4.44 23.08 -14.51
C THR A 4 -4.61 24.14 -13.43
N THR A 5 -5.84 24.30 -12.92
CA THR A 5 -6.24 25.24 -11.86
C THR A 5 -5.98 24.72 -10.44
N ASP A 6 -5.67 23.42 -10.27
CA ASP A 6 -5.41 22.83 -8.96
C ASP A 6 -4.13 23.40 -8.37
N THR A 7 -4.08 23.43 -7.04
CA THR A 7 -2.89 23.86 -6.30
C THR A 7 -1.70 22.91 -6.53
N ILE A 8 -0.50 23.34 -6.24
CA ILE A 8 0.69 22.47 -6.29
C ILE A 8 0.53 21.31 -5.30
N GLU A 9 -0.05 21.58 -4.14
CA GLU A 9 -0.31 20.59 -3.10
C GLU A 9 -1.27 19.52 -3.59
N ASP A 10 -2.42 19.88 -4.15
CA ASP A 10 -3.38 18.91 -4.71
C ASP A 10 -2.73 18.03 -5.80
N LYS A 11 -1.89 18.63 -6.65
CA LYS A 11 -1.17 17.91 -7.72
C LYS A 11 -0.08 16.96 -7.21
N ALA A 12 0.52 17.28 -6.08
CA ALA A 12 1.61 16.49 -5.49
C ALA A 12 1.09 15.37 -4.58
N SER A 13 -0.02 15.58 -3.85
CA SER A 13 -0.53 14.66 -2.83
C SER A 13 -1.70 13.81 -3.30
N THR A 14 -2.34 14.12 -4.43
CA THR A 14 -3.52 13.41 -4.91
C THR A 14 -3.39 12.94 -6.36
N ILE A 15 -4.20 11.97 -6.76
CA ILE A 15 -4.38 11.60 -8.18
C ILE A 15 -5.46 12.45 -8.87
N GLY A 16 -5.99 13.47 -8.17
CA GLY A 16 -7.06 14.34 -8.63
C GLY A 16 -8.44 13.74 -8.43
N ASN A 17 -9.42 14.24 -9.16
CA ASN A 17 -10.81 13.81 -9.09
C ASN A 17 -11.27 13.03 -10.34
N ALA A 18 -12.49 12.50 -10.31
CA ALA A 18 -13.06 11.75 -11.40
C ALA A 18 -13.13 12.60 -12.70
N MET A 19 -12.87 11.96 -13.84
CA MET A 19 -13.10 12.57 -15.16
C MET A 19 -14.61 12.70 -15.45
N PRO A 20 -15.02 13.62 -16.33
CA PRO A 20 -16.41 13.68 -16.77
C PRO A 20 -16.92 12.32 -17.26
N HIS A 21 -18.12 11.93 -16.84
CA HIS A 21 -18.75 10.65 -17.17
C HIS A 21 -18.03 9.40 -16.63
N VAL A 22 -17.17 9.57 -15.63
CA VAL A 22 -16.58 8.50 -14.84
C VAL A 22 -17.10 8.61 -13.42
N GLU A 23 -17.61 7.51 -12.90
CA GLU A 23 -18.03 7.40 -11.51
C GLU A 23 -16.93 6.76 -10.70
N VAL A 24 -16.74 7.25 -9.48
CA VAL A 24 -15.80 6.69 -8.51
C VAL A 24 -16.47 6.52 -7.16
N LYS A 25 -16.11 5.48 -6.44
CA LYS A 25 -16.50 5.28 -5.04
C LYS A 25 -15.35 4.63 -4.30
N ILE A 26 -15.32 4.87 -2.97
CA ILE A 26 -14.47 4.16 -2.05
C ILE A 26 -15.37 3.25 -1.21
N ILE A 27 -15.05 1.99 -1.16
CA ILE A 27 -15.84 0.98 -0.43
C ILE A 27 -15.02 0.32 0.65
N ASP A 28 -15.70 -0.10 1.69
CA ASP A 28 -15.14 -1.02 2.67
C ASP A 28 -14.94 -2.39 1.99
N PRO A 29 -13.72 -2.95 1.97
CA PRO A 29 -13.46 -4.20 1.25
C PRO A 29 -14.10 -5.44 1.88
N GLU A 30 -14.55 -5.37 3.14
CA GLU A 30 -15.22 -6.48 3.82
C GLU A 30 -16.74 -6.47 3.60
N THR A 31 -17.34 -5.27 3.67
CA THR A 31 -18.81 -5.14 3.57
C THR A 31 -19.28 -4.75 2.17
N GLY A 32 -18.42 -4.19 1.32
CA GLY A 32 -18.76 -3.64 0.01
C GLY A 32 -19.54 -2.32 0.08
N GLU A 33 -19.79 -1.77 1.27
CA GLU A 33 -20.50 -0.51 1.45
C GLU A 33 -19.61 0.69 1.16
N THR A 34 -20.19 1.76 0.59
CA THR A 34 -19.46 3.01 0.36
C THR A 34 -19.12 3.68 1.69
N VAL A 35 -17.84 4.01 1.88
CA VAL A 35 -17.36 4.67 3.10
C VAL A 35 -17.55 6.19 3.04
N PRO A 36 -17.59 6.88 4.21
CA PRO A 36 -17.60 8.34 4.27
C PRO A 36 -16.34 8.98 3.66
N PRO A 37 -16.41 10.27 3.29
CA PRO A 37 -15.19 11.02 2.91
C PRO A 37 -14.08 10.90 3.93
N ASP A 38 -12.84 10.99 3.47
CA ASP A 38 -11.59 10.90 4.27
C ASP A 38 -11.38 9.54 4.97
N THR A 39 -12.14 8.50 4.54
CA THR A 39 -11.98 7.13 5.03
C THR A 39 -11.32 6.27 3.96
N VAL A 40 -10.33 5.47 4.36
CA VAL A 40 -9.61 4.55 3.47
C VAL A 40 -10.47 3.33 3.16
N GLY A 41 -10.52 2.95 1.89
CA GLY A 41 -11.18 1.75 1.41
C GLY A 41 -10.73 1.38 0.00
N GLU A 42 -11.34 0.38 -0.61
CA GLU A 42 -11.02 0.00 -1.98
C GLU A 42 -11.54 1.04 -2.98
N TYR A 43 -10.67 1.50 -3.87
CA TYR A 43 -11.03 2.38 -4.96
C TYR A 43 -11.73 1.61 -6.07
N CYS A 44 -12.97 1.98 -6.36
CA CYS A 44 -13.75 1.43 -7.47
C CYS A 44 -14.09 2.52 -8.48
N ALA A 45 -14.04 2.16 -9.77
CA ALA A 45 -14.34 3.06 -10.87
C ALA A 45 -15.34 2.43 -11.85
N ARG A 46 -16.22 3.27 -12.43
CA ARG A 46 -17.17 2.87 -13.46
C ARG A 46 -17.24 3.92 -14.56
N GLY A 47 -17.35 3.48 -15.80
CA GLY A 47 -17.53 4.37 -16.97
C GLY A 47 -16.70 3.92 -18.17
N TYR A 48 -16.58 4.80 -19.13
CA TYR A 48 -15.97 4.51 -20.45
C TYR A 48 -14.46 4.22 -20.40
N LEU A 49 -13.80 4.51 -19.28
CA LEU A 49 -12.38 4.22 -19.07
C LEU A 49 -12.12 2.79 -18.60
N VAL A 50 -13.15 2.09 -18.14
CA VAL A 50 -13.02 0.71 -17.67
C VAL A 50 -12.80 -0.20 -18.87
N MET A 51 -11.82 -1.09 -18.77
CA MET A 51 -11.53 -2.10 -19.78
C MET A 51 -12.73 -3.02 -20.00
N HIS A 52 -12.82 -3.67 -21.17
CA HIS A 52 -13.82 -4.71 -21.41
C HIS A 52 -13.56 -6.00 -20.64
N GLY A 53 -12.32 -6.24 -20.25
CA GLY A 53 -11.89 -7.41 -19.51
C GLY A 53 -10.46 -7.81 -19.82
N TYR A 54 -9.97 -8.84 -19.15
CA TYR A 54 -8.69 -9.47 -19.43
C TYR A 54 -8.82 -10.41 -20.65
N TYR A 55 -7.86 -10.34 -21.55
CA TYR A 55 -7.87 -11.12 -22.78
C TYR A 55 -7.89 -12.64 -22.48
N GLU A 56 -8.89 -13.33 -22.97
CA GLU A 56 -9.11 -14.78 -22.76
C GLU A 56 -9.16 -15.24 -21.29
N MET A 57 -9.48 -14.33 -20.35
CA MET A 57 -9.56 -14.60 -18.90
C MET A 57 -10.92 -14.15 -18.34
N PRO A 58 -12.02 -14.87 -18.67
CA PRO A 58 -13.36 -14.45 -18.24
C PRO A 58 -13.54 -14.49 -16.72
N ASP A 59 -12.95 -15.47 -16.03
CA ASP A 59 -13.06 -15.58 -14.57
C ASP A 59 -12.36 -14.41 -13.86
N ALA A 60 -11.11 -14.10 -14.25
CA ALA A 60 -10.40 -12.95 -13.72
C ALA A 60 -11.11 -11.61 -14.04
N THR A 61 -11.79 -11.55 -15.19
CA THR A 61 -12.60 -10.39 -15.55
C THR A 61 -13.80 -10.24 -14.61
N ALA A 62 -14.53 -11.35 -14.35
CA ALA A 62 -15.69 -11.35 -13.47
C ALA A 62 -15.32 -11.08 -11.99
N GLU A 63 -14.13 -11.45 -11.55
CA GLU A 63 -13.60 -11.10 -10.23
C GLU A 63 -13.25 -9.60 -10.11
N THR A 64 -12.86 -8.98 -11.23
CA THR A 64 -12.37 -7.61 -11.25
C THR A 64 -13.45 -6.57 -11.60
N ILE A 65 -14.42 -6.95 -12.43
CA ILE A 65 -15.53 -6.09 -12.85
C ILE A 65 -16.83 -6.75 -12.40
N ASP A 66 -17.53 -6.09 -11.48
CA ASP A 66 -18.78 -6.61 -10.94
C ASP A 66 -19.96 -6.52 -11.94
N ALA A 67 -21.12 -7.09 -11.57
CA ALA A 67 -22.31 -7.13 -12.41
C ALA A 67 -22.89 -5.75 -12.72
N ASP A 68 -22.61 -4.74 -11.89
CA ASP A 68 -23.04 -3.35 -12.06
C ASP A 68 -22.03 -2.52 -12.87
N GLY A 69 -20.95 -3.15 -13.34
CA GLY A 69 -19.89 -2.54 -14.16
C GLY A 69 -18.84 -1.74 -13.36
N TRP A 70 -18.74 -1.95 -12.06
CA TRP A 70 -17.67 -1.36 -11.26
C TRP A 70 -16.41 -2.19 -11.38
N LEU A 71 -15.32 -1.53 -11.74
CA LEU A 71 -13.97 -2.05 -11.66
C LEU A 71 -13.47 -1.94 -10.22
N HIS A 72 -13.17 -3.06 -9.61
CA HIS A 72 -12.45 -3.20 -8.35
C HIS A 72 -10.96 -3.11 -8.66
N THR A 73 -10.33 -1.99 -8.29
CA THR A 73 -8.93 -1.74 -8.70
C THR A 73 -7.90 -2.51 -7.90
N GLY A 74 -8.29 -2.99 -6.71
CA GLY A 74 -7.37 -3.54 -5.73
C GLY A 74 -6.42 -2.49 -5.13
N ASP A 75 -6.61 -1.21 -5.43
CA ASP A 75 -5.92 -0.09 -4.80
C ASP A 75 -6.75 0.43 -3.64
N LEU A 76 -6.09 0.73 -2.53
CA LEU A 76 -6.69 1.44 -1.40
C LEU A 76 -6.54 2.94 -1.61
N ALA A 77 -7.62 3.67 -1.39
CA ALA A 77 -7.63 5.12 -1.50
C ALA A 77 -8.58 5.75 -0.48
N SER A 78 -8.37 7.02 -0.21
CA SER A 78 -9.33 7.90 0.44
C SER A 78 -9.81 8.96 -0.54
N MET A 79 -11.01 9.49 -0.33
CA MET A 79 -11.58 10.56 -1.16
C MET A 79 -12.04 11.70 -0.25
N ASP A 80 -11.52 12.91 -0.47
CA ASP A 80 -11.92 14.07 0.30
C ASP A 80 -13.32 14.59 -0.11
N GLN A 81 -13.86 15.57 0.64
CA GLN A 81 -15.19 16.14 0.37
C GLN A 81 -15.28 16.89 -0.97
N ARG A 82 -14.13 17.23 -1.60
CA ARG A 82 -14.04 17.85 -2.91
C ARG A 82 -13.98 16.80 -4.04
N GLY A 83 -13.90 15.49 -3.68
CA GLY A 83 -13.78 14.38 -4.62
C GLY A 83 -12.36 14.09 -5.10
N TYR A 84 -11.32 14.65 -4.42
CA TYR A 84 -9.94 14.32 -4.72
C TYR A 84 -9.55 13.02 -4.05
N LEU A 85 -8.84 12.18 -4.79
CA LEU A 85 -8.44 10.83 -4.40
C LEU A 85 -6.97 10.79 -4.02
N THR A 86 -6.67 10.20 -2.87
CA THR A 86 -5.30 9.89 -2.43
C THR A 86 -5.13 8.38 -2.39
N ILE A 87 -4.11 7.86 -3.07
CA ILE A 87 -3.79 6.43 -3.02
C ILE A 87 -3.04 6.12 -1.72
N GLU A 88 -3.57 5.17 -0.96
CA GLU A 88 -3.01 4.76 0.34
C GLU A 88 -2.21 3.44 0.25
N GLY A 89 -2.37 2.68 -0.83
CA GLY A 89 -1.65 1.43 -1.04
C GLY A 89 -2.37 0.43 -1.91
N ARG A 90 -2.05 -0.85 -1.69
CA ARG A 90 -2.70 -1.99 -2.34
C ARG A 90 -3.49 -2.79 -1.32
N LEU A 91 -4.70 -3.21 -1.68
CA LEU A 91 -5.55 -4.05 -0.83
C LEU A 91 -4.82 -5.34 -0.40
N LYS A 92 -4.17 -6.01 -1.33
CA LYS A 92 -3.41 -7.26 -1.08
C LYS A 92 -2.15 -7.09 -0.23
N ASP A 93 -1.64 -5.87 -0.11
CA ASP A 93 -0.44 -5.56 0.66
C ASP A 93 -0.80 -5.01 2.06
N MET A 94 -2.09 -4.75 2.33
CA MET A 94 -2.59 -4.31 3.63
C MET A 94 -2.30 -5.40 4.67
N ILE A 95 -1.80 -4.98 5.83
CA ILE A 95 -1.45 -5.87 6.93
C ILE A 95 -2.58 -5.84 7.95
N ILE A 96 -3.12 -7.02 8.29
CA ILE A 96 -4.19 -7.15 9.28
C ILE A 96 -3.61 -7.70 10.57
N ARG A 97 -3.34 -6.79 11.51
CA ARG A 97 -2.74 -7.13 12.79
C ARG A 97 -3.75 -7.05 13.93
N GLY A 98 -4.23 -8.19 14.40
CA GLY A 98 -5.18 -8.26 15.52
C GLY A 98 -6.51 -7.55 15.23
N GLY A 99 -6.93 -7.51 13.97
CA GLY A 99 -8.13 -6.82 13.49
C GLY A 99 -7.93 -5.34 13.13
N GLU A 100 -6.71 -4.82 13.24
CA GLU A 100 -6.37 -3.44 12.84
C GLU A 100 -5.70 -3.44 11.47
N ASN A 101 -6.18 -2.61 10.56
CA ASN A 101 -5.61 -2.44 9.23
C ASN A 101 -4.40 -1.50 9.27
N ILE A 102 -3.27 -1.98 8.78
CA ILE A 102 -2.02 -1.21 8.68
C ILE A 102 -1.66 -1.10 7.20
N TYR A 103 -1.44 0.11 6.74
CA TYR A 103 -1.11 0.41 5.36
C TYR A 103 0.41 0.55 5.21
N PRO A 104 1.09 -0.37 4.51
CA PRO A 104 2.55 -0.36 4.36
C PRO A 104 3.11 0.97 3.85
N LYS A 105 2.40 1.63 2.95
CA LYS A 105 2.82 2.91 2.36
C LYS A 105 3.08 3.99 3.41
N GLU A 106 2.24 4.10 4.44
CA GLU A 106 2.41 5.07 5.54
C GLU A 106 3.78 4.90 6.23
N LEU A 107 4.18 3.66 6.45
CA LEU A 107 5.46 3.33 7.08
C LEU A 107 6.63 3.52 6.10
N GLU A 108 6.44 3.10 4.85
CA GLU A 108 7.46 3.22 3.81
C GLU A 108 7.81 4.68 3.52
N GLU A 109 6.82 5.57 3.44
CA GLU A 109 7.03 7.00 3.24
C GLU A 109 7.81 7.64 4.40
N LEU A 110 7.46 7.29 5.64
CA LEU A 110 8.20 7.75 6.81
C LEU A 110 9.64 7.25 6.81
N LEU A 111 9.85 5.95 6.64
CA LEU A 111 11.19 5.36 6.62
C LEU A 111 12.05 5.88 5.46
N PHE A 112 11.46 6.08 4.29
CA PHE A 112 12.15 6.66 3.14
C PHE A 112 12.61 8.10 3.38
N GLY A 113 11.93 8.83 4.28
CA GLY A 113 12.35 10.16 4.75
C GLY A 113 13.57 10.14 5.66
N HIS A 114 13.99 8.99 6.17
CA HIS A 114 15.15 8.86 7.06
C HIS A 114 16.46 8.85 6.24
N PRO A 115 17.50 9.63 6.64
CA PRO A 115 18.71 9.84 5.83
C PRO A 115 19.54 8.56 5.59
N THR A 116 19.43 7.56 6.44
CA THR A 116 20.16 6.28 6.30
C THR A 116 19.44 5.27 5.40
N VAL A 117 18.16 5.52 5.06
CA VAL A 117 17.33 4.60 4.27
C VAL A 117 17.40 4.96 2.80
N GLY A 118 17.86 4.04 1.97
CA GLY A 118 17.88 4.19 0.51
C GLY A 118 16.62 3.67 -0.15
N GLU A 119 16.10 2.55 0.35
CA GLU A 119 14.86 1.95 -0.12
C GLU A 119 14.27 1.08 0.99
N VAL A 120 12.95 0.93 1.02
CA VAL A 120 12.27 0.14 2.05
C VAL A 120 11.03 -0.55 1.47
N ALA A 121 10.77 -1.77 1.94
CA ALA A 121 9.53 -2.47 1.73
C ALA A 121 8.97 -2.95 3.07
N VAL A 122 7.71 -2.64 3.34
CA VAL A 122 6.99 -3.09 4.54
C VAL A 122 6.02 -4.20 4.15
N VAL A 123 6.08 -5.31 4.90
CA VAL A 123 5.36 -6.55 4.59
C VAL A 123 4.70 -7.12 5.84
N GLY A 124 3.50 -7.69 5.69
CA GLY A 124 2.87 -8.50 6.73
C GLY A 124 3.47 -9.90 6.77
N LEU A 125 3.97 -10.31 7.94
CA LEU A 125 4.45 -11.67 8.17
C LEU A 125 3.46 -12.42 9.05
N PRO A 126 3.24 -13.73 8.82
CA PRO A 126 2.35 -14.55 9.63
C PRO A 126 2.75 -14.56 11.11
N ASP A 127 1.77 -14.42 12.01
CA ASP A 127 1.96 -14.51 13.46
C ASP A 127 0.77 -15.24 14.10
N ASP A 128 1.05 -16.25 14.93
CA ASP A 128 0.03 -17.10 15.55
C ASP A 128 -0.95 -16.34 16.45
N LYS A 129 -0.52 -15.24 17.04
CA LYS A 129 -1.31 -14.45 17.99
C LYS A 129 -2.08 -13.33 17.33
N TRP A 130 -1.45 -12.67 16.36
CA TRP A 130 -1.97 -11.42 15.78
C TRP A 130 -2.50 -11.58 14.36
N GLY A 131 -2.42 -12.79 13.78
CA GLY A 131 -2.67 -13.06 12.37
C GLY A 131 -1.49 -12.63 11.52
N GLU A 132 -1.19 -11.34 11.54
CA GLU A 132 0.02 -10.79 10.92
C GLU A 132 0.74 -9.82 11.87
N VAL A 133 2.04 -9.65 11.61
CA VAL A 133 2.89 -8.63 12.23
C VAL A 133 3.65 -7.87 11.16
N VAL A 134 3.98 -6.62 11.47
CA VAL A 134 4.69 -5.75 10.53
C VAL A 134 6.17 -6.11 10.49
N ALA A 135 6.72 -6.24 9.29
CA ALA A 135 8.15 -6.37 9.04
C ALA A 135 8.64 -5.29 8.08
N ALA A 136 9.82 -4.75 8.34
CA ALA A 136 10.50 -3.81 7.46
C ALA A 136 11.74 -4.46 6.85
N PHE A 137 11.83 -4.42 5.53
CA PHE A 137 13.00 -4.79 4.74
C PHE A 137 13.63 -3.49 4.26
N VAL A 138 14.86 -3.20 4.72
CA VAL A 138 15.49 -1.89 4.52
C VAL A 138 16.81 -2.05 3.76
N ARG A 139 16.97 -1.31 2.69
CA ARG A 139 18.24 -1.15 1.99
C ARG A 139 18.87 0.18 2.43
N PRO A 140 20.10 0.17 2.94
CA PRO A 140 20.80 1.40 3.31
C PRO A 140 20.98 2.36 2.13
N ALA A 141 21.00 3.65 2.40
CA ALA A 141 21.43 4.65 1.44
C ALA A 141 22.93 4.48 1.12
N ALA A 142 23.36 4.92 -0.05
CA ALA A 142 24.76 4.75 -0.49
C ALA A 142 25.77 5.31 0.52
N GLY A 143 26.64 4.45 1.01
CA GLY A 143 27.67 4.80 2.01
C GLY A 143 27.14 4.98 3.45
N GLN A 144 25.90 4.60 3.70
CA GLN A 144 25.28 4.61 5.04
C GLN A 144 25.16 3.17 5.57
N SER A 145 24.92 3.06 6.86
CA SER A 145 24.46 1.84 7.54
C SER A 145 23.13 2.15 8.23
N VAL A 146 22.29 1.14 8.38
CA VAL A 146 21.03 1.25 9.12
C VAL A 146 21.18 0.66 10.51
N ASP A 147 20.59 1.33 11.49
CA ASP A 147 20.48 0.88 12.87
C ASP A 147 18.99 0.65 13.18
N ARG A 148 18.66 -0.57 13.61
CA ARG A 148 17.28 -0.97 13.91
C ARG A 148 16.64 -0.09 14.98
N ASP A 149 17.36 0.18 16.06
CA ASP A 149 16.82 0.89 17.22
C ASP A 149 16.62 2.38 16.90
N GLU A 150 17.46 2.96 16.05
CA GLU A 150 17.29 4.30 15.51
C GLU A 150 16.03 4.39 14.65
N LEU A 151 15.85 3.49 13.67
CA LEU A 151 14.66 3.46 12.81
C LEU A 151 13.39 3.15 13.59
N PHE A 152 13.46 2.24 14.56
CA PHE A 152 12.33 1.94 15.45
C PHE A 152 11.92 3.18 16.25
N SER A 153 12.86 3.89 16.83
CA SER A 153 12.60 5.11 17.61
C SER A 153 12.01 6.20 16.74
N TYR A 154 12.55 6.39 15.54
CA TYR A 154 12.04 7.34 14.56
C TYR A 154 10.58 7.07 14.20
N LEU A 155 10.20 5.82 13.91
CA LEU A 155 8.80 5.48 13.64
C LEU A 155 7.90 5.67 14.87
N ARG A 156 8.41 5.40 16.08
CA ARG A 156 7.64 5.54 17.33
C ARG A 156 7.28 6.99 17.67
N GLU A 157 8.00 7.96 17.14
CA GLU A 157 7.67 9.38 17.27
C GLU A 157 6.49 9.80 16.38
N HIS A 158 6.23 9.05 15.29
CA HIS A 158 5.26 9.40 14.27
C HIS A 158 4.04 8.47 14.21
N LEU A 159 4.18 7.22 14.67
CA LEU A 159 3.18 6.17 14.50
C LEU A 159 2.72 5.56 15.82
N ALA A 160 1.50 5.06 15.80
CA ALA A 160 0.96 4.26 16.90
C ALA A 160 1.78 2.95 17.09
N PRO A 161 1.89 2.45 18.34
CA PRO A 161 2.71 1.29 18.67
C PRO A 161 2.46 0.03 17.85
N HIS A 162 1.21 -0.23 17.50
CA HIS A 162 0.83 -1.44 16.78
C HIS A 162 1.27 -1.42 15.31
N LYS A 163 1.52 -0.24 14.73
CA LYS A 163 2.00 -0.07 13.35
C LYS A 163 3.51 -0.28 13.22
N THR A 164 4.28 -0.11 14.31
CA THR A 164 5.74 -0.21 14.27
C THR A 164 6.19 -1.63 13.93
N PRO A 165 7.16 -1.81 13.00
CA PRO A 165 7.66 -3.13 12.63
C PRO A 165 8.21 -3.91 13.84
N ARG A 166 7.84 -5.19 13.90
CA ARG A 166 8.37 -6.12 14.88
C ARG A 166 9.66 -6.77 14.39
N HIS A 167 9.74 -7.03 13.10
CA HIS A 167 10.87 -7.66 12.44
C HIS A 167 11.56 -6.68 11.51
N TRP A 168 12.88 -6.71 11.48
CA TRP A 168 13.70 -5.81 10.69
C TRP A 168 14.78 -6.58 9.95
N PHE A 169 14.91 -6.35 8.66
CA PHE A 169 15.85 -7.03 7.79
C PHE A 169 16.60 -6.01 6.95
N GLU A 170 17.94 -6.16 6.88
CA GLU A 170 18.75 -5.42 5.92
C GLU A 170 18.76 -6.18 4.59
N VAL A 171 18.63 -5.45 3.49
CA VAL A 171 18.52 -6.01 2.13
C VAL A 171 19.56 -5.37 1.24
N ASP A 172 20.35 -6.19 0.57
CA ASP A 172 21.28 -5.73 -0.46
C ASP A 172 20.53 -5.45 -1.77
N GLU A 173 19.68 -6.39 -2.20
CA GLU A 173 18.91 -6.30 -3.44
C GLU A 173 17.48 -6.83 -3.22
N TYR A 174 16.50 -6.12 -3.79
CA TYR A 174 15.11 -6.57 -3.78
C TYR A 174 14.77 -7.48 -4.95
N PRO A 175 13.87 -8.46 -4.76
CA PRO A 175 13.22 -9.14 -5.87
C PRO A 175 12.33 -8.16 -6.62
N LEU A 176 12.61 -7.92 -7.90
CA LEU A 176 11.89 -6.97 -8.72
C LEU A 176 11.06 -7.67 -9.81
N THR A 177 9.93 -7.07 -10.16
CA THR A 177 9.20 -7.42 -11.39
C THR A 177 9.98 -6.94 -12.61
N GLY A 178 9.62 -7.40 -13.81
CA GLY A 178 10.18 -6.90 -15.06
C GLY A 178 10.00 -5.38 -15.29
N SER A 179 9.07 -4.75 -14.56
CA SER A 179 8.85 -3.28 -14.56
C SER A 179 9.56 -2.54 -13.42
N GLY A 180 10.39 -3.23 -12.63
CA GLY A 180 11.20 -2.64 -11.56
C GLY A 180 10.46 -2.44 -10.23
N LYS A 181 9.28 -3.05 -10.03
CA LYS A 181 8.53 -2.97 -8.77
C LYS A 181 8.97 -4.08 -7.81
N ILE A 182 9.11 -3.75 -6.52
CA ILE A 182 9.43 -4.73 -5.47
C ILE A 182 8.31 -5.78 -5.38
N GLN A 183 8.70 -7.05 -5.40
CA GLN A 183 7.81 -8.19 -5.22
C GLN A 183 7.69 -8.54 -3.73
N LYS A 184 6.84 -7.84 -3.00
CA LYS A 184 6.64 -8.01 -1.55
C LYS A 184 6.30 -9.44 -1.16
N PHE A 185 5.52 -10.14 -1.97
CA PHE A 185 5.17 -11.54 -1.73
C PHE A 185 6.40 -12.46 -1.70
N VAL A 186 7.42 -12.17 -2.54
CA VAL A 186 8.68 -12.95 -2.53
C VAL A 186 9.44 -12.74 -1.21
N LEU A 187 9.47 -11.52 -0.67
CA LEU A 187 10.09 -11.25 0.64
C LEU A 187 9.40 -12.06 1.76
N ARG A 188 8.06 -12.11 1.72
CA ARG A 188 7.26 -12.90 2.66
C ARG A 188 7.56 -14.41 2.53
N ASP A 189 7.56 -14.94 1.31
CA ASP A 189 7.82 -16.35 1.05
C ASP A 189 9.24 -16.73 1.51
N GLN A 190 10.24 -15.92 1.19
CA GLN A 190 11.62 -16.12 1.65
C GLN A 190 11.74 -16.10 3.17
N TRP A 191 10.95 -15.28 3.87
CA TRP A 191 10.92 -15.28 5.32
C TRP A 191 10.32 -16.57 5.88
N VAL A 192 9.22 -17.04 5.32
CA VAL A 192 8.60 -18.32 5.69
C VAL A 192 9.59 -19.49 5.51
N ASP A 193 10.41 -19.43 4.47
CA ASP A 193 11.47 -20.41 4.18
C ASP A 193 12.73 -20.25 5.07
N GLY A 194 12.75 -19.27 5.99
CA GLY A 194 13.85 -19.03 6.92
C GLY A 194 15.12 -18.48 6.27
N GLN A 195 14.99 -17.77 5.14
CA GLN A 195 16.14 -17.23 4.37
C GLN A 195 16.66 -15.89 4.91
N TRP A 196 15.93 -15.24 5.82
CA TRP A 196 16.28 -13.92 6.35
C TRP A 196 16.90 -13.99 7.74
N THR A 197 17.91 -13.15 7.96
CA THR A 197 18.50 -12.91 9.28
C THR A 197 18.05 -11.54 9.79
N GLU A 198 17.48 -11.50 10.97
CA GLU A 198 17.05 -10.24 11.59
C GLU A 198 18.24 -9.34 11.94
N MET A 199 18.02 -8.04 11.82
CA MET A 199 18.94 -7.02 12.33
C MET A 199 19.02 -7.14 13.87
N ALA A 200 20.21 -6.95 14.39
CA ALA A 200 20.50 -7.05 15.84
C ALA A 200 19.85 -5.91 16.64
#